data_3e558335bf61797195338844e24a7996
#
_entry.id   3e558335bf61797195338844e24a7996
#
_cell.length_a   1.000
_cell.length_b   1.000
_cell.length_c   1.000
_cell.angle_alpha   90.00
_cell.angle_beta   90.00
_cell.angle_gamma   90.00
#
_symmetry.space_group_name_H-M   'P 1'
#
loop_
_entity.id
_entity.type
_entity.pdbx_description
1 polymer ?
#
loop_
_entity_poly.entity_id
_entity_poly.type
_entity_poly.pdbx_seq_one_letter_code
_entity_poly.pdbx_strand_id
1 'polypeptide(L)'
;MNSKRFAGWCWALAAALFISCGDDDVTGSLSFDSPAVFFAKGETAPVTVHFTASNLNTFSISSKPTGWDDVVLDAASQTVRVTPPASFDDGEAKTGSVVLSGTGGGGATGSATLFVGVVGQTDLSAQRANSYIVNQKETNYLIDVEHRSDNASLATASVGVIWQSRTNLIQYLTLANGKASFYVGAETEGEDPIKSGNAVIGAYDAVGTLLWSWHIWATDYDPSQTAAQRTFNGYTMMDRNLGALASGNDTTDDMLASYGLYYQWGRKDPFVGPSTYSFASGMAATIYSGYNSSMTVTPVASSASDGTQDYARLNPQIFITGVSDSAYDWLWNHDATLWTAPGTAKSLNDPCPEGWRVAPAAAFEGLAPTAESLEWANTKYGVMLEKEGVSSLFMGAGQRTYRDGKLQNLYFSDAQPLSTRADEAQPWVGLYWTSEAAANGNLSTALYFHYGDAGAVESSYAMRRANGLPVRCVKAE
;
A
#
# COMPACT_ATOMS: atom_id res chain seq x y z
N MET A 1 32.96 8.41 -14.64
CA MET A 1 33.84 7.60 -13.78
C MET A 1 33.64 8.03 -12.34
N ASN A 2 33.23 7.20 -11.50
CA ASN A 2 33.00 7.08 -10.07
C ASN A 2 31.57 6.71 -9.76
N SER A 3 31.32 5.41 -9.80
CA SER A 3 30.14 4.76 -9.25
C SER A 3 30.16 4.87 -7.73
N LYS A 4 29.31 5.69 -7.17
CA LYS A 4 28.97 5.59 -5.73
C LYS A 4 27.94 4.47 -5.58
N ARG A 5 28.40 3.31 -5.18
CA ARG A 5 27.57 2.23 -4.68
C ARG A 5 26.91 2.73 -3.39
N PHE A 6 25.61 2.91 -3.39
CA PHE A 6 24.84 2.97 -2.17
C PHE A 6 24.76 1.55 -1.60
N ALA A 7 25.53 1.30 -0.58
CA ALA A 7 25.44 0.08 0.21
C ALA A 7 24.10 0.15 0.97
N GLY A 8 23.17 -0.73 0.62
CA GLY A 8 21.97 -0.97 1.39
C GLY A 8 22.37 -1.55 2.75
N TRP A 9 21.99 -0.86 3.80
CA TRP A 9 22.21 -1.28 5.16
C TRP A 9 20.97 -2.01 5.65
N CYS A 10 21.07 -3.34 5.73
CA CYS A 10 20.21 -4.14 6.58
C CYS A 10 20.49 -3.74 8.03
N TRP A 11 19.53 -3.14 8.70
CA TRP A 11 19.61 -2.94 10.14
C TRP A 11 18.39 -3.57 10.81
N ALA A 12 18.68 -4.62 11.54
CA ALA A 12 17.86 -5.03 12.65
C ALA A 12 17.87 -3.90 13.69
N LEU A 13 16.70 -3.59 14.23
CA LEU A 13 16.39 -2.76 15.39
C LEU A 13 17.32 -1.56 15.67
N ALA A 14 16.78 -0.36 15.43
CA ALA A 14 17.37 0.87 15.92
C ALA A 14 17.11 1.01 17.43
N ALA A 15 18.14 0.76 18.25
CA ALA A 15 18.20 1.31 19.58
C ALA A 15 18.35 2.84 19.49
N ALA A 16 17.53 3.59 20.20
CA ALA A 16 17.67 5.03 20.31
C ALA A 16 19.01 5.38 20.98
N LEU A 17 19.95 5.93 20.22
CA LEU A 17 21.20 6.46 20.73
C LEU A 17 20.95 7.86 21.29
N PHE A 18 20.92 8.00 22.61
CA PHE A 18 21.23 9.26 23.27
C PHE A 18 22.75 9.38 23.39
N ILE A 19 23.37 10.29 22.65
CA ILE A 19 24.77 10.65 22.80
C ILE A 19 24.85 11.66 23.97
N SER A 20 25.29 11.18 25.14
CA SER A 20 25.82 12.04 26.21
C SER A 20 27.34 12.01 26.10
N CYS A 21 27.98 13.15 25.97
CA CYS A 21 29.44 13.32 26.04
C CYS A 21 29.87 13.31 27.52
N GLY A 22 30.66 12.31 27.93
CA GLY A 22 31.43 12.32 29.19
C GLY A 22 31.42 10.97 29.89
N ASP A 23 32.60 10.37 29.97
CA ASP A 23 32.98 9.09 30.58
C ASP A 23 32.49 7.81 29.86
N ASP A 24 33.30 6.74 29.90
CA ASP A 24 33.13 5.44 29.26
C ASP A 24 31.86 4.70 29.75
N ASP A 25 30.67 5.25 29.44
CA ASP A 25 29.41 4.59 29.74
C ASP A 25 29.22 3.37 28.84
N VAL A 26 29.35 2.19 29.40
CA VAL A 26 29.09 0.92 28.73
C VAL A 26 27.59 0.85 28.41
N THR A 27 27.21 1.09 27.16
CA THR A 27 25.83 0.98 26.72
C THR A 27 25.40 -0.49 26.65
N GLY A 28 24.30 -0.82 27.33
CA GLY A 28 23.63 -2.13 27.21
C GLY A 28 22.65 -2.13 26.03
N SER A 29 22.51 -3.25 25.32
CA SER A 29 21.46 -3.45 24.34
C SER A 29 20.63 -4.70 24.64
N LEU A 30 19.34 -4.63 24.35
CA LEU A 30 18.38 -5.70 24.55
C LEU A 30 17.35 -5.67 23.42
N SER A 31 17.05 -6.82 22.83
CA SER A 31 16.03 -6.93 21.76
C SER A 31 15.40 -8.32 21.75
N PHE A 32 14.11 -8.40 21.44
CA PHE A 32 13.44 -9.64 21.11
C PHE A 32 13.65 -10.02 19.65
N ASP A 33 13.71 -11.34 19.36
CA ASP A 33 13.79 -11.86 17.98
C ASP A 33 12.48 -11.62 17.20
N SER A 34 11.35 -11.50 17.93
CA SER A 34 10.06 -11.10 17.37
C SER A 34 9.51 -9.86 18.11
N PRO A 35 8.97 -8.85 17.42
CA PRO A 35 8.39 -7.68 18.08
C PRO A 35 7.03 -7.94 18.71
N ALA A 36 6.35 -9.06 18.35
CA ALA A 36 5.00 -9.38 18.83
C ALA A 36 4.73 -10.89 18.92
N VAL A 37 3.77 -11.23 19.76
CA VAL A 37 3.12 -12.55 19.84
C VAL A 37 1.61 -12.36 19.77
N PHE A 38 1.00 -13.01 18.79
CA PHE A 38 -0.45 -12.97 18.58
C PHE A 38 -1.05 -14.35 18.87
N PHE A 39 -2.15 -14.35 19.61
CA PHE A 39 -2.94 -15.52 19.93
C PHE A 39 -4.34 -15.37 19.33
N ALA A 40 -4.88 -16.45 18.81
CA ALA A 40 -6.29 -16.49 18.45
C ALA A 40 -7.17 -16.52 19.71
N LYS A 41 -8.43 -16.07 19.57
CA LYS A 41 -9.40 -16.17 20.67
C LYS A 41 -9.59 -17.64 21.08
N GLY A 42 -9.39 -17.92 22.34
CA GLY A 42 -9.52 -19.28 22.92
C GLY A 42 -8.27 -20.14 22.78
N GLU A 43 -7.18 -19.61 22.23
CA GLU A 43 -5.87 -20.26 22.26
C GLU A 43 -5.30 -20.25 23.69
N THR A 44 -4.69 -21.36 24.11
CA THR A 44 -4.14 -21.51 25.46
C THR A 44 -2.70 -21.98 25.45
N ALA A 45 -2.16 -22.35 24.27
CA ALA A 45 -0.78 -22.81 24.15
C ALA A 45 0.20 -21.65 24.34
N PRO A 46 1.23 -21.80 25.16
CA PRO A 46 2.24 -20.76 25.36
C PRO A 46 3.14 -20.63 24.13
N VAL A 47 3.63 -19.41 23.90
CA VAL A 47 4.68 -19.11 22.92
C VAL A 47 5.94 -18.66 23.67
N THR A 48 7.10 -19.17 23.24
CA THR A 48 8.40 -18.77 23.76
C THR A 48 9.12 -17.88 22.75
N VAL A 49 9.53 -16.70 23.18
CA VAL A 49 10.29 -15.72 22.39
C VAL A 49 11.70 -15.59 22.94
N HIS A 50 12.69 -15.68 22.07
CA HIS A 50 14.08 -15.42 22.43
C HIS A 50 14.36 -13.91 22.45
N PHE A 51 15.34 -13.53 23.27
CA PHE A 51 15.91 -12.20 23.26
C PHE A 51 17.43 -12.25 23.22
N THR A 52 18.03 -11.23 22.66
CA THR A 52 19.48 -11.03 22.64
C THR A 52 19.84 -9.85 23.51
N ALA A 53 20.98 -9.96 24.20
CA ALA A 53 21.48 -8.91 25.08
C ALA A 53 22.99 -8.73 24.88
N SER A 54 23.46 -7.47 24.97
CA SER A 54 24.88 -7.14 24.99
C SER A 54 25.17 -6.22 26.17
N ASN A 55 26.25 -6.51 26.91
CA ASN A 55 26.66 -5.79 28.10
C ASN A 55 25.66 -5.81 29.27
N LEU A 56 24.69 -6.73 29.24
CA LEU A 56 23.67 -6.91 30.27
C LEU A 56 23.75 -8.35 30.80
N ASN A 57 23.56 -8.55 32.10
CA ASN A 57 23.68 -9.88 32.75
C ASN A 57 22.56 -10.17 33.78
N THR A 58 21.73 -9.19 34.08
CA THR A 58 20.58 -9.37 34.97
C THR A 58 19.34 -8.87 34.28
N PHE A 59 18.26 -9.66 34.27
CA PHE A 59 17.04 -9.38 33.51
C PHE A 59 15.82 -9.52 34.40
N SER A 60 14.79 -8.71 34.13
CA SER A 60 13.50 -8.77 34.80
C SER A 60 12.37 -8.31 33.87
N ILE A 61 11.16 -8.88 34.05
CA ILE A 61 9.94 -8.33 33.45
C ILE A 61 9.56 -7.11 34.30
N SER A 62 9.72 -5.93 33.72
CA SER A 62 9.43 -4.64 34.41
C SER A 62 7.98 -4.20 34.26
N SER A 63 7.29 -4.66 33.22
CA SER A 63 5.86 -4.38 32.97
C SER A 63 5.23 -5.48 32.14
N LYS A 64 3.94 -5.75 32.37
CA LYS A 64 3.09 -6.61 31.54
C LYS A 64 1.65 -6.08 31.55
N PRO A 65 0.82 -6.40 30.55
CA PRO A 65 -0.57 -5.96 30.51
C PRO A 65 -1.38 -6.59 31.67
N THR A 66 -2.41 -5.93 32.10
CA THR A 66 -3.35 -6.44 33.12
C THR A 66 -4.03 -7.72 32.59
N GLY A 67 -4.10 -8.76 33.45
CA GLY A 67 -4.64 -10.07 33.08
C GLY A 67 -3.66 -11.04 32.45
N TRP A 68 -2.44 -10.59 32.03
CA TRP A 68 -1.40 -11.45 31.46
C TRP A 68 -0.45 -11.97 32.56
N ASP A 69 -0.99 -12.84 33.43
CA ASP A 69 -0.24 -13.26 34.63
C ASP A 69 0.86 -14.29 34.36
N ASP A 70 0.67 -15.16 33.35
CA ASP A 70 1.65 -16.20 33.00
C ASP A 70 2.61 -15.71 31.91
N VAL A 71 3.42 -14.69 32.26
CA VAL A 71 4.58 -14.24 31.49
C VAL A 71 5.83 -14.58 32.29
N VAL A 72 6.62 -15.55 31.81
CA VAL A 72 7.73 -16.14 32.53
C VAL A 72 9.07 -15.89 31.83
N LEU A 73 10.00 -15.25 32.52
CA LEU A 73 11.39 -15.05 32.07
C LEU A 73 12.25 -16.25 32.45
N ASP A 74 12.96 -16.81 31.48
CA ASP A 74 14.12 -17.67 31.70
C ASP A 74 15.37 -16.91 31.23
N ALA A 75 16.09 -16.35 32.21
CA ALA A 75 17.28 -15.56 31.96
C ALA A 75 18.46 -16.43 31.47
N ALA A 76 18.49 -17.72 31.83
CA ALA A 76 19.59 -18.63 31.47
C ALA A 76 19.52 -19.01 29.97
N SER A 77 18.33 -19.23 29.45
CA SER A 77 18.09 -19.54 28.05
C SER A 77 17.79 -18.28 27.21
N GLN A 78 17.78 -17.10 27.83
CA GLN A 78 17.41 -15.83 27.20
C GLN A 78 16.04 -15.90 26.48
N THR A 79 15.02 -16.36 27.20
CA THR A 79 13.66 -16.48 26.65
C THR A 79 12.61 -15.87 27.57
N VAL A 80 11.52 -15.42 26.95
CA VAL A 80 10.28 -15.07 27.64
C VAL A 80 9.17 -15.96 27.09
N ARG A 81 8.56 -16.75 27.97
CA ARG A 81 7.38 -17.55 27.64
C ARG A 81 6.13 -16.78 28.00
N VAL A 82 5.23 -16.63 27.04
CA VAL A 82 3.96 -15.93 27.16
C VAL A 82 2.82 -16.93 26.99
N THR A 83 1.93 -17.03 27.99
CA THR A 83 0.68 -17.80 27.89
C THR A 83 -0.48 -16.82 27.82
N PRO A 84 -1.40 -16.94 26.82
CA PRO A 84 -2.51 -16.03 26.73
C PRO A 84 -3.52 -16.29 27.87
N PRO A 85 -4.21 -15.26 28.39
CA PRO A 85 -5.32 -15.43 29.30
C PRO A 85 -6.44 -16.28 28.70
N ALA A 86 -7.01 -17.19 29.49
CA ALA A 86 -8.11 -18.04 29.03
C ALA A 86 -9.41 -17.25 28.80
N SER A 87 -9.59 -16.15 29.56
CA SER A 87 -10.68 -15.19 29.46
C SER A 87 -10.17 -13.82 29.91
N PHE A 88 -10.91 -12.79 29.62
CA PHE A 88 -10.64 -11.43 30.10
C PHE A 88 -11.81 -10.95 30.94
N ASP A 89 -11.51 -10.46 32.15
CA ASP A 89 -12.47 -9.78 33.00
C ASP A 89 -12.58 -8.29 32.62
N ASP A 90 -13.58 -7.60 33.16
CA ASP A 90 -13.76 -6.17 32.93
C ASP A 90 -12.52 -5.38 33.38
N GLY A 91 -11.94 -4.62 32.45
CA GLY A 91 -10.73 -3.83 32.66
C GLY A 91 -9.41 -4.57 32.37
N GLU A 92 -9.45 -5.83 31.96
CA GLU A 92 -8.25 -6.54 31.49
C GLU A 92 -7.97 -6.22 30.02
N ALA A 93 -6.69 -6.10 29.68
CA ALA A 93 -6.25 -5.72 28.37
C ALA A 93 -6.08 -6.94 27.46
N LYS A 94 -6.83 -7.00 26.34
CA LYS A 94 -6.66 -8.04 25.31
C LYS A 94 -5.32 -7.94 24.59
N THR A 95 -4.74 -6.75 24.57
CA THR A 95 -3.46 -6.43 23.95
C THR A 95 -2.62 -5.57 24.87
N GLY A 96 -1.33 -5.57 24.70
CA GLY A 96 -0.44 -4.69 25.44
C GLY A 96 1.03 -5.08 25.28
N SER A 97 1.88 -4.49 26.10
CA SER A 97 3.32 -4.66 26.02
C SER A 97 3.89 -5.34 27.25
N VAL A 98 4.68 -6.38 27.03
CA VAL A 98 5.60 -6.94 28.00
C VAL A 98 6.93 -6.21 27.84
N VAL A 99 7.42 -5.59 28.91
CA VAL A 99 8.70 -4.88 28.91
C VAL A 99 9.73 -5.71 29.68
N LEU A 100 10.79 -6.13 28.99
CA LEU A 100 11.96 -6.75 29.56
C LEU A 100 13.02 -5.68 29.80
N SER A 101 13.51 -5.60 31.02
CA SER A 101 14.60 -4.70 31.42
C SER A 101 15.84 -5.50 31.80
N GLY A 102 17.01 -4.95 31.46
CA GLY A 102 18.29 -5.55 31.77
C GLY A 102 19.27 -4.55 32.39
N THR A 103 20.15 -5.04 33.27
CA THR A 103 21.26 -4.30 33.86
C THR A 103 22.56 -5.07 33.71
N GLY A 104 23.71 -4.34 33.67
CA GLY A 104 25.03 -4.91 33.51
C GLY A 104 26.10 -4.17 34.30
N GLY A 105 27.35 -4.56 34.11
CA GLY A 105 28.50 -3.89 34.74
C GLY A 105 28.68 -2.46 34.21
N GLY A 106 29.29 -1.58 35.03
CA GLY A 106 29.55 -0.20 34.63
C GLY A 106 28.32 0.69 34.49
N GLY A 107 27.19 0.28 35.11
CA GLY A 107 25.93 1.05 34.98
C GLY A 107 25.14 0.79 33.71
N ALA A 108 25.53 -0.18 32.88
CA ALA A 108 24.83 -0.54 31.66
C ALA A 108 23.35 -0.89 31.91
N THR A 109 22.46 -0.31 31.17
CA THR A 109 21.01 -0.62 31.21
C THR A 109 20.47 -0.80 29.79
N GLY A 110 19.38 -1.58 29.66
CA GLY A 110 18.69 -1.76 28.40
C GLY A 110 17.25 -2.21 28.64
N SER A 111 16.37 -1.97 27.66
CA SER A 111 15.01 -2.48 27.68
C SER A 111 14.56 -2.91 26.29
N ALA A 112 13.68 -3.92 26.26
CA ALA A 112 13.01 -4.37 25.04
C ALA A 112 11.52 -4.55 25.29
N THR A 113 10.72 -4.28 24.28
CA THR A 113 9.27 -4.39 24.33
C THR A 113 8.79 -5.49 23.40
N LEU A 114 7.98 -6.40 23.92
CA LEU A 114 7.28 -7.43 23.18
C LEU A 114 5.78 -7.10 23.23
N PHE A 115 5.17 -6.85 22.09
CA PHE A 115 3.71 -6.72 22.02
C PHE A 115 3.09 -8.12 22.17
N VAL A 116 2.02 -8.21 22.97
CA VAL A 116 1.25 -9.46 23.13
C VAL A 116 -0.22 -9.16 22.91
N GLY A 117 -0.95 -10.07 22.24
CA GLY A 117 -2.36 -9.82 21.97
C GLY A 117 -3.17 -11.06 21.66
N VAL A 118 -4.39 -11.12 22.24
CA VAL A 118 -5.44 -12.04 21.80
C VAL A 118 -6.33 -11.26 20.80
N VAL A 119 -6.08 -11.50 19.51
CA VAL A 119 -6.60 -10.69 18.40
C VAL A 119 -7.26 -11.56 17.34
N GLY A 120 -7.97 -10.92 16.39
CA GLY A 120 -8.41 -11.60 15.16
C GLY A 120 -7.20 -12.15 14.40
N GLN A 121 -7.39 -13.28 13.73
CA GLN A 121 -6.38 -13.83 12.83
C GLN A 121 -6.99 -14.14 11.47
N THR A 122 -6.35 -13.68 10.40
CA THR A 122 -6.80 -13.91 9.03
C THR A 122 -5.62 -14.34 8.17
N ASP A 123 -5.68 -15.57 7.68
CA ASP A 123 -4.66 -16.14 6.79
C ASP A 123 -5.08 -15.96 5.33
N LEU A 124 -4.41 -15.04 4.63
CA LEU A 124 -4.57 -14.75 3.22
C LEU A 124 -3.49 -15.42 2.36
N SER A 125 -2.66 -16.29 2.92
CA SER A 125 -1.50 -16.89 2.24
C SER A 125 -1.86 -17.82 1.08
N ALA A 126 -3.13 -18.22 0.94
CA ALA A 126 -3.61 -18.96 -0.23
C ALA A 126 -3.84 -18.06 -1.45
N GLN A 127 -4.00 -16.76 -1.26
CA GLN A 127 -4.19 -15.80 -2.35
C GLN A 127 -2.88 -15.56 -3.10
N ARG A 128 -2.99 -15.30 -4.41
CA ARG A 128 -1.88 -15.02 -5.31
C ARG A 128 -2.14 -13.73 -6.07
N ALA A 129 -1.86 -12.59 -5.42
CA ALA A 129 -2.11 -11.26 -5.97
C ALA A 129 -0.99 -10.28 -5.64
N ASN A 130 -1.00 -9.12 -6.28
CA ASN A 130 -0.10 -8.01 -5.94
C ASN A 130 -0.73 -7.02 -4.94
N SER A 131 -2.04 -7.18 -4.65
CA SER A 131 -2.73 -6.42 -3.61
C SER A 131 -3.56 -7.35 -2.73
N TYR A 132 -3.59 -7.03 -1.43
CA TYR A 132 -4.41 -7.70 -0.43
C TYR A 132 -5.34 -6.71 0.25
N ILE A 133 -6.63 -7.02 0.29
CA ILE A 133 -7.61 -6.27 1.08
C ILE A 133 -7.59 -6.83 2.50
N VAL A 134 -7.38 -5.95 3.48
CA VAL A 134 -7.46 -6.26 4.90
C VAL A 134 -8.56 -5.38 5.51
N ASN A 135 -9.64 -6.01 5.99
CA ASN A 135 -10.87 -5.32 6.32
C ASN A 135 -11.41 -5.59 7.74
N GLN A 136 -10.61 -6.23 8.57
CA GLN A 136 -10.94 -6.49 9.96
C GLN A 136 -9.97 -5.73 10.86
N LYS A 137 -10.49 -4.90 11.77
CA LYS A 137 -9.69 -4.21 12.77
C LYS A 137 -9.13 -5.19 13.81
N GLU A 138 -8.09 -4.77 14.51
CA GLU A 138 -7.46 -5.54 15.61
C GLU A 138 -7.17 -6.99 15.21
N THR A 139 -6.60 -7.14 14.01
CA THR A 139 -6.39 -8.45 13.38
C THR A 139 -4.94 -8.60 12.93
N ASN A 140 -4.37 -9.76 13.23
CA ASN A 140 -3.12 -10.23 12.65
C ASN A 140 -3.39 -10.91 11.31
N TYR A 141 -2.74 -10.43 10.27
CA TYR A 141 -2.86 -10.97 8.91
C TYR A 141 -1.61 -11.73 8.52
N LEU A 142 -1.81 -12.79 7.74
CA LEU A 142 -0.74 -13.60 7.16
C LEU A 142 -0.87 -13.58 5.63
N ILE A 143 0.20 -13.26 4.92
CA ILE A 143 0.30 -13.42 3.47
C ILE A 143 1.54 -14.23 3.11
N ASP A 144 1.47 -15.00 2.02
CA ASP A 144 2.63 -15.71 1.47
C ASP A 144 3.62 -14.70 0.86
N VAL A 145 4.88 -14.79 1.27
CA VAL A 145 5.97 -13.97 0.74
C VAL A 145 7.13 -14.81 0.18
N GLU A 146 6.92 -16.11 0.04
CA GLU A 146 7.83 -17.01 -0.65
C GLU A 146 7.44 -17.24 -2.13
N HIS A 147 6.31 -16.68 -2.57
CA HIS A 147 5.85 -16.81 -3.95
C HIS A 147 5.29 -15.48 -4.49
N ARG A 148 5.52 -15.24 -5.77
CA ARG A 148 4.87 -14.16 -6.53
C ARG A 148 3.44 -14.56 -6.95
N SER A 149 2.72 -13.62 -7.57
CA SER A 149 1.37 -13.86 -8.08
C SER A 149 1.30 -14.94 -9.19
N ASP A 150 2.40 -15.21 -9.88
CA ASP A 150 2.55 -16.31 -10.86
C ASP A 150 3.05 -17.63 -10.24
N ASN A 151 3.08 -17.70 -8.92
CA ASN A 151 3.55 -18.85 -8.15
C ASN A 151 5.07 -19.14 -8.24
N ALA A 152 5.85 -18.24 -8.82
CA ALA A 152 7.30 -18.36 -8.81
C ALA A 152 7.88 -18.13 -7.42
N SER A 153 8.79 -19.02 -7.01
CA SER A 153 9.39 -18.97 -5.66
C SER A 153 10.33 -17.79 -5.48
N LEU A 154 10.35 -17.26 -4.26
CA LEU A 154 11.24 -16.21 -3.78
C LEU A 154 12.09 -16.74 -2.64
N ALA A 155 13.38 -16.42 -2.62
CA ALA A 155 14.28 -16.76 -1.51
C ALA A 155 14.19 -15.70 -0.41
N THR A 156 13.02 -15.54 0.18
CA THR A 156 12.73 -14.50 1.17
C THR A 156 13.46 -14.79 2.48
N ALA A 157 14.27 -13.84 2.93
CA ALA A 157 14.99 -13.89 4.19
C ALA A 157 14.46 -12.85 5.21
N SER A 158 13.83 -11.79 4.76
CA SER A 158 13.20 -10.78 5.62
C SER A 158 12.07 -10.05 4.91
N VAL A 159 11.25 -9.34 5.69
CA VAL A 159 10.16 -8.49 5.21
C VAL A 159 10.28 -7.09 5.81
N GLY A 160 9.74 -6.09 5.11
CA GLY A 160 9.77 -4.72 5.58
C GLY A 160 8.68 -3.85 4.95
N VAL A 161 8.25 -2.81 5.65
CA VAL A 161 7.36 -1.79 5.10
C VAL A 161 8.18 -0.87 4.21
N ILE A 162 7.85 -0.81 2.92
CA ILE A 162 8.48 0.08 1.96
C ILE A 162 7.92 1.50 2.15
N TRP A 163 6.59 1.62 2.18
CA TRP A 163 5.90 2.85 2.57
C TRP A 163 4.49 2.55 3.08
N GLN A 164 3.93 3.47 3.84
CA GLN A 164 2.54 3.46 4.30
C GLN A 164 1.96 4.87 4.27
N SER A 165 0.67 4.99 4.00
CA SER A 165 -0.03 6.28 3.87
C SER A 165 -0.32 6.96 5.22
N ARG A 166 -0.19 6.22 6.31
CA ARG A 166 -0.39 6.67 7.69
C ARG A 166 0.65 6.00 8.59
N THR A 167 1.07 6.70 9.63
CA THR A 167 1.97 6.12 10.64
C THR A 167 1.29 4.97 11.38
N ASN A 168 2.06 3.91 11.67
CA ASN A 168 1.57 2.72 12.36
C ASN A 168 0.32 2.09 11.70
N LEU A 169 0.23 2.10 10.37
CA LEU A 169 -0.81 1.38 9.64
C LEU A 169 -0.51 -0.13 9.67
N ILE A 170 0.71 -0.48 9.29
CA ILE A 170 1.25 -1.84 9.39
C ILE A 170 2.11 -1.90 10.64
N GLN A 171 1.73 -2.74 11.58
CA GLN A 171 2.42 -2.89 12.85
C GLN A 171 2.98 -4.31 13.01
N TYR A 172 4.09 -4.43 13.69
CA TYR A 172 4.72 -5.71 14.07
C TYR A 172 4.97 -6.67 12.88
N LEU A 173 5.31 -6.10 11.72
CA LEU A 173 5.61 -6.90 10.52
C LEU A 173 6.82 -7.81 10.76
N THR A 174 6.61 -9.12 10.61
CA THR A 174 7.64 -10.14 10.74
C THR A 174 7.53 -11.20 9.66
N LEU A 175 8.63 -11.91 9.41
CA LEU A 175 8.64 -13.11 8.59
C LEU A 175 8.56 -14.34 9.52
N ALA A 176 7.56 -15.17 9.34
CA ALA A 176 7.39 -16.42 10.09
C ALA A 176 6.88 -17.53 9.16
N ASN A 177 7.63 -18.62 9.03
CA ASN A 177 7.25 -19.79 8.23
C ASN A 177 6.87 -19.46 6.79
N GLY A 178 7.66 -18.59 6.12
CA GLY A 178 7.43 -18.18 4.74
C GLY A 178 6.28 -17.18 4.54
N LYS A 179 5.70 -16.68 5.62
CA LYS A 179 4.61 -15.71 5.61
C LYS A 179 5.04 -14.39 6.24
N ALA A 180 4.60 -13.27 5.67
CA ALA A 180 4.60 -12.00 6.37
C ALA A 180 3.41 -12.00 7.33
N SER A 181 3.71 -11.79 8.61
CA SER A 181 2.72 -11.61 9.68
C SER A 181 2.73 -10.13 10.07
N PHE A 182 1.56 -9.49 10.10
CA PHE A 182 1.43 -8.08 10.48
C PHE A 182 0.06 -7.78 11.10
N TYR A 183 0.03 -6.79 11.98
CA TYR A 183 -1.18 -6.37 12.67
C TYR A 183 -1.72 -5.07 12.11
N VAL A 184 -3.05 -4.99 11.98
CA VAL A 184 -3.79 -3.76 11.65
C VAL A 184 -4.79 -3.47 12.75
N GLY A 185 -4.66 -2.30 13.38
CA GLY A 185 -5.50 -1.88 14.51
C GLY A 185 -6.83 -1.24 14.08
N ALA A 186 -7.54 -0.70 15.08
CA ALA A 186 -8.67 0.20 14.87
C ALA A 186 -8.20 1.65 14.65
N GLU A 187 -9.09 2.51 14.17
CA GLU A 187 -8.83 3.96 14.02
C GLU A 187 -8.51 4.58 15.38
N THR A 188 -9.33 4.29 16.39
CA THR A 188 -9.04 4.49 17.79
C THR A 188 -9.10 3.14 18.48
N GLU A 189 -8.18 2.86 19.39
CA GLU A 189 -8.12 1.56 20.06
C GLU A 189 -9.47 1.14 20.64
N GLY A 190 -9.91 -0.07 20.32
CA GLY A 190 -11.19 -0.62 20.75
C GLY A 190 -12.41 -0.13 19.99
N GLU A 191 -12.30 0.86 19.10
CA GLU A 191 -13.40 1.42 18.34
C GLU A 191 -13.44 0.99 16.88
N ASP A 192 -14.60 1.08 16.24
CA ASP A 192 -14.78 0.98 14.79
C ASP A 192 -14.57 2.37 14.16
N PRO A 193 -14.09 2.41 12.90
CA PRO A 193 -13.73 1.33 11.99
C PRO A 193 -12.27 0.84 12.14
N ILE A 194 -11.85 -0.04 11.22
CA ILE A 194 -10.44 -0.39 11.00
C ILE A 194 -9.63 0.88 10.72
N LYS A 195 -8.36 0.91 11.14
CA LYS A 195 -7.42 1.96 10.73
C LYS A 195 -7.18 1.86 9.22
N SER A 196 -7.85 2.73 8.47
CA SER A 196 -7.85 2.69 7.01
C SER A 196 -6.62 3.36 6.42
N GLY A 197 -6.11 2.81 5.32
CA GLY A 197 -4.97 3.35 4.60
C GLY A 197 -4.40 2.36 3.59
N ASN A 198 -3.28 2.74 3.00
CA ASN A 198 -2.55 1.95 2.02
C ASN A 198 -1.10 1.80 2.43
N ALA A 199 -0.53 0.63 2.22
CA ALA A 199 0.88 0.36 2.46
C ALA A 199 1.45 -0.54 1.36
N VAL A 200 2.76 -0.47 1.17
CA VAL A 200 3.51 -1.44 0.37
C VAL A 200 4.52 -2.12 1.27
N ILE A 201 4.45 -3.44 1.34
CA ILE A 201 5.44 -4.26 2.03
C ILE A 201 6.31 -4.98 1.01
N GLY A 202 7.54 -5.30 1.39
CA GLY A 202 8.52 -5.97 0.55
C GLY A 202 9.10 -7.22 1.18
N ALA A 203 9.43 -8.21 0.34
CA ALA A 203 10.27 -9.36 0.70
C ALA A 203 11.69 -9.12 0.20
N TYR A 204 12.67 -9.41 1.04
CA TYR A 204 14.09 -9.19 0.77
C TYR A 204 14.86 -10.50 0.91
N ASP A 205 15.92 -10.64 0.11
CA ASP A 205 16.87 -11.72 0.22
C ASP A 205 17.82 -11.55 1.43
N ALA A 206 18.73 -12.51 1.62
CA ALA A 206 19.68 -12.52 2.74
C ALA A 206 20.71 -11.37 2.71
N VAL A 207 20.86 -10.68 1.57
CA VAL A 207 21.76 -9.53 1.43
C VAL A 207 20.99 -8.19 1.38
N GLY A 208 19.66 -8.23 1.60
CA GLY A 208 18.81 -7.05 1.67
C GLY A 208 18.35 -6.52 0.31
N THR A 209 18.43 -7.33 -0.76
CA THR A 209 17.87 -6.96 -2.05
C THR A 209 16.37 -7.23 -2.07
N LEU A 210 15.56 -6.25 -2.52
CA LEU A 210 14.12 -6.43 -2.68
C LEU A 210 13.83 -7.47 -3.76
N LEU A 211 13.09 -8.53 -3.40
CA LEU A 211 12.67 -9.58 -4.31
C LEU A 211 11.31 -9.28 -4.94
N TRP A 212 10.34 -8.90 -4.14
CA TRP A 212 8.98 -8.56 -4.54
C TRP A 212 8.32 -7.63 -3.55
N SER A 213 7.21 -6.99 -3.93
CA SER A 213 6.42 -6.10 -3.10
C SER A 213 4.93 -6.35 -3.31
N TRP A 214 4.15 -6.08 -2.27
CA TRP A 214 2.68 -6.21 -2.26
C TRP A 214 2.05 -4.96 -1.69
N HIS A 215 0.95 -4.55 -2.28
CA HIS A 215 0.08 -3.51 -1.77
C HIS A 215 -0.85 -4.10 -0.70
N ILE A 216 -0.89 -3.50 0.47
CA ILE A 216 -1.84 -3.79 1.54
C ILE A 216 -2.86 -2.64 1.58
N TRP A 217 -4.10 -2.97 1.29
CA TRP A 217 -5.22 -2.04 1.29
C TRP A 217 -6.06 -2.27 2.53
N ALA A 218 -5.80 -1.51 3.61
CA ALA A 218 -6.56 -1.54 4.84
C ALA A 218 -7.80 -0.64 4.71
N THR A 219 -8.98 -1.24 4.79
CA THR A 219 -10.26 -0.57 4.52
C THR A 219 -11.41 -1.42 5.07
N ASP A 220 -12.55 -0.82 5.34
CA ASP A 220 -13.79 -1.54 5.65
C ASP A 220 -14.48 -2.14 4.40
N TYR A 221 -13.92 -1.91 3.21
CA TYR A 221 -14.45 -2.37 1.94
C TYR A 221 -14.34 -3.88 1.77
N ASP A 222 -15.45 -4.49 1.41
CA ASP A 222 -15.53 -5.90 1.01
C ASP A 222 -16.08 -6.03 -0.43
N PRO A 223 -15.22 -6.26 -1.42
CA PRO A 223 -15.65 -6.38 -2.82
C PRO A 223 -16.49 -7.64 -3.10
N SER A 224 -16.64 -8.57 -2.15
CA SER A 224 -17.51 -9.72 -2.31
C SER A 224 -18.99 -9.35 -2.17
N GLN A 225 -19.29 -8.25 -1.48
CA GLN A 225 -20.65 -7.78 -1.26
C GLN A 225 -21.25 -7.23 -2.56
N THR A 226 -22.48 -7.62 -2.88
CA THR A 226 -23.18 -7.14 -4.10
C THR A 226 -23.32 -5.62 -4.12
N ALA A 227 -23.54 -4.98 -2.96
CA ALA A 227 -23.63 -3.53 -2.85
C ALA A 227 -22.32 -2.80 -3.23
N ALA A 228 -21.19 -3.49 -3.13
CA ALA A 228 -19.86 -3.00 -3.48
C ALA A 228 -19.47 -3.23 -4.94
N GLN A 229 -20.40 -3.68 -5.76
CA GLN A 229 -20.18 -4.06 -7.15
C GLN A 229 -21.14 -3.35 -8.10
N ARG A 230 -20.67 -3.11 -9.33
CA ARG A 230 -21.47 -2.60 -10.45
C ARG A 230 -21.17 -3.43 -11.70
N THR A 231 -22.18 -3.78 -12.48
CA THR A 231 -21.96 -4.56 -13.69
C THR A 231 -22.27 -3.71 -14.91
N PHE A 232 -21.27 -3.51 -15.76
CA PHE A 232 -21.38 -2.82 -17.04
C PHE A 232 -20.85 -3.74 -18.14
N ASN A 233 -21.54 -3.83 -19.27
CA ASN A 233 -21.10 -4.59 -20.43
C ASN A 233 -20.73 -6.05 -20.13
N GLY A 234 -21.36 -6.67 -19.13
CA GLY A 234 -21.03 -8.03 -18.65
C GLY A 234 -19.84 -8.09 -17.68
N TYR A 235 -19.15 -7.00 -17.42
CA TYR A 235 -18.05 -6.94 -16.46
C TYR A 235 -18.55 -6.49 -15.08
N THR A 236 -18.37 -7.32 -14.08
CA THR A 236 -18.61 -6.95 -12.68
C THR A 236 -17.42 -6.18 -12.14
N MET A 237 -17.62 -4.92 -11.80
CA MET A 237 -16.61 -3.93 -11.42
C MET A 237 -16.74 -3.59 -9.94
N MET A 238 -15.62 -3.32 -9.27
CA MET A 238 -15.62 -2.68 -7.94
C MET A 238 -16.29 -1.29 -8.03
N ASP A 239 -17.00 -0.87 -6.99
CA ASP A 239 -17.66 0.45 -6.94
C ASP A 239 -16.68 1.62 -6.74
N ARG A 240 -15.40 1.34 -6.47
CA ARG A 240 -14.35 2.30 -6.15
C ARG A 240 -13.03 1.96 -6.83
N ASN A 241 -12.12 2.94 -6.83
CA ASN A 241 -10.77 2.80 -7.37
C ASN A 241 -9.92 1.92 -6.46
N LEU A 242 -8.94 1.23 -7.03
CA LEU A 242 -7.97 0.45 -6.25
C LEU A 242 -7.23 1.35 -5.26
N GLY A 243 -7.27 0.98 -3.98
CA GLY A 243 -6.71 1.76 -2.88
C GLY A 243 -7.59 2.91 -2.36
N ALA A 244 -8.81 3.11 -2.88
CA ALA A 244 -9.73 4.12 -2.37
C ALA A 244 -10.33 3.72 -1.02
N LEU A 245 -10.37 4.66 -0.10
CA LEU A 245 -10.88 4.45 1.26
C LEU A 245 -12.36 4.80 1.40
N ALA A 246 -12.95 5.42 0.37
CA ALA A 246 -14.38 5.70 0.25
C ALA A 246 -14.87 5.48 -1.18
N SER A 247 -16.18 5.57 -1.38
CA SER A 247 -16.84 5.61 -2.70
C SER A 247 -17.85 6.75 -2.79
N GLY A 248 -17.59 7.87 -2.11
CA GLY A 248 -18.42 9.05 -2.02
C GLY A 248 -17.72 10.32 -2.47
N ASN A 249 -18.50 11.39 -2.60
CA ASN A 249 -18.01 12.72 -2.98
C ASN A 249 -18.81 13.86 -2.34
N ASP A 250 -19.46 13.58 -1.21
CA ASP A 250 -20.32 14.58 -0.53
C ASP A 250 -19.50 15.59 0.26
N THR A 251 -18.36 15.18 0.81
CA THR A 251 -17.41 16.03 1.53
C THR A 251 -16.05 16.07 0.83
N THR A 252 -15.22 17.04 1.20
CA THR A 252 -13.82 17.11 0.77
C THR A 252 -13.04 15.84 1.11
N ASP A 253 -13.26 15.33 2.32
CA ASP A 253 -12.58 14.13 2.80
C ASP A 253 -13.03 12.89 2.04
N ASP A 254 -14.33 12.76 1.73
CA ASP A 254 -14.85 11.69 0.88
C ASP A 254 -14.25 11.73 -0.53
N MET A 255 -14.14 12.92 -1.12
CA MET A 255 -13.51 13.08 -2.44
C MET A 255 -12.06 12.62 -2.43
N LEU A 256 -11.25 13.05 -1.46
CA LEU A 256 -9.85 12.64 -1.33
C LEU A 256 -9.73 11.13 -1.08
N ALA A 257 -10.57 10.59 -0.21
CA ALA A 257 -10.60 9.16 0.10
C ALA A 257 -11.03 8.30 -1.11
N SER A 258 -11.81 8.86 -2.03
CA SER A 258 -12.34 8.17 -3.22
C SER A 258 -11.40 8.20 -4.42
N TYR A 259 -10.33 9.00 -4.42
CA TYR A 259 -9.40 9.04 -5.55
C TYR A 259 -8.64 7.72 -5.74
N GLY A 260 -8.29 7.03 -4.65
CA GLY A 260 -7.49 5.81 -4.70
C GLY A 260 -6.02 6.07 -5.00
N LEU A 261 -5.35 5.07 -5.54
CA LEU A 261 -3.93 5.09 -5.85
C LEU A 261 -3.70 5.20 -7.36
N TYR A 262 -2.50 5.66 -7.74
CA TYR A 262 -2.09 5.89 -9.11
C TYR A 262 -1.05 4.85 -9.52
N TYR A 263 -1.17 4.34 -10.73
CA TYR A 263 -0.31 3.31 -11.30
C TYR A 263 0.26 3.76 -12.63
N GLN A 264 1.54 3.54 -12.88
CA GLN A 264 2.07 3.58 -14.24
C GLN A 264 1.63 2.32 -14.98
N TRP A 265 1.20 2.44 -16.22
CA TRP A 265 0.64 1.30 -16.96
C TRP A 265 1.63 0.13 -17.02
N GLY A 266 1.19 -1.03 -16.64
CA GLY A 266 2.03 -2.23 -16.60
C GLY A 266 2.83 -2.42 -15.31
N ARG A 267 2.80 -1.48 -14.36
CA ARG A 267 3.40 -1.65 -13.02
C ARG A 267 2.37 -2.12 -11.99
N LYS A 268 2.82 -3.01 -11.09
CA LYS A 268 2.00 -3.51 -9.99
C LYS A 268 2.00 -2.60 -8.75
N ASP A 269 3.02 -1.73 -8.62
CA ASP A 269 3.24 -0.94 -7.42
C ASP A 269 2.57 0.43 -7.52
N PRO A 270 1.83 0.84 -6.48
CA PRO A 270 1.06 2.08 -6.47
C PRO A 270 1.86 3.29 -6.00
N PHE A 271 1.34 4.46 -6.41
CA PHE A 271 1.75 5.77 -5.92
C PHE A 271 0.57 6.48 -5.25
N VAL A 272 0.84 7.22 -4.19
CA VAL A 272 -0.20 7.97 -3.47
C VAL A 272 -0.82 9.07 -4.32
N GLY A 273 -2.09 9.38 -4.00
CA GLY A 273 -2.85 10.46 -4.58
C GLY A 273 -2.56 11.83 -3.96
N PRO A 274 -3.40 12.83 -4.27
CA PRO A 274 -3.25 14.20 -3.75
C PRO A 274 -3.58 14.28 -2.26
N SER A 275 -2.97 15.26 -1.59
CA SER A 275 -3.30 15.64 -0.21
C SER A 275 -4.42 16.67 -0.13
N THR A 276 -4.82 17.24 -1.26
CA THR A 276 -5.92 18.21 -1.36
C THR A 276 -6.75 17.92 -2.60
N TYR A 277 -8.01 18.30 -2.57
CA TYR A 277 -8.91 18.21 -3.72
C TYR A 277 -8.71 19.38 -4.72
N SER A 278 -7.91 20.38 -4.36
CA SER A 278 -7.67 21.53 -5.22
C SER A 278 -6.82 21.14 -6.43
N PHE A 279 -6.95 21.92 -7.51
CA PHE A 279 -6.20 21.73 -8.76
C PHE A 279 -4.73 22.15 -8.68
N ALA A 280 -4.22 22.50 -7.51
CA ALA A 280 -2.82 22.83 -7.35
C ALA A 280 -1.94 21.63 -7.71
N SER A 281 -1.10 21.79 -8.73
CA SER A 281 -0.15 20.76 -9.13
C SER A 281 0.89 20.51 -8.03
N GLY A 282 1.32 19.27 -7.89
CA GLY A 282 2.42 18.91 -7.03
C GLY A 282 2.09 18.58 -5.58
N MET A 283 0.82 18.62 -5.19
CA MET A 283 0.38 18.33 -3.83
C MET A 283 0.08 16.83 -3.63
N ALA A 284 1.11 16.05 -3.40
CA ALA A 284 0.95 14.63 -3.05
C ALA A 284 0.72 14.46 -1.56
N ALA A 285 -0.03 13.40 -1.19
CA ALA A 285 -0.15 12.96 0.18
C ALA A 285 1.22 12.50 0.71
N THR A 286 1.47 12.74 2.00
CA THR A 286 2.66 12.26 2.68
C THR A 286 2.59 10.74 2.82
N ILE A 287 3.71 10.07 2.60
CA ILE A 287 3.90 8.65 2.93
C ILE A 287 4.96 8.51 4.02
N TYR A 288 4.96 7.38 4.69
CA TYR A 288 5.84 7.12 5.82
C TYR A 288 6.58 5.79 5.62
N SER A 289 7.82 5.73 6.07
CA SER A 289 8.57 4.47 6.17
C SER A 289 7.98 3.56 7.24
N GLY A 290 8.49 2.33 7.35
CA GLY A 290 8.15 1.41 8.44
C GLY A 290 8.51 1.95 9.83
N TYR A 291 9.38 2.96 9.90
CA TYR A 291 9.76 3.67 11.14
C TYR A 291 9.01 4.99 11.32
N ASN A 292 7.91 5.19 10.60
CA ASN A 292 7.08 6.40 10.63
C ASN A 292 7.78 7.71 10.23
N SER A 293 8.94 7.62 9.58
CA SER A 293 9.59 8.81 9.00
C SER A 293 8.90 9.20 7.70
N SER A 294 8.64 10.48 7.50
CA SER A 294 8.00 10.99 6.29
C SER A 294 8.88 10.75 5.06
N MET A 295 8.24 10.40 3.96
CA MET A 295 8.86 10.12 2.67
C MET A 295 8.09 10.83 1.55
N THR A 296 8.73 10.98 0.40
CA THR A 296 8.10 11.49 -0.82
C THR A 296 8.38 10.55 -1.99
N VAL A 297 7.48 10.56 -2.97
CA VAL A 297 7.70 9.87 -4.25
C VAL A 297 8.81 10.59 -5.02
N THR A 298 9.87 9.86 -5.37
CA THR A 298 11.01 10.42 -6.10
C THR A 298 10.88 10.09 -7.58
N PRO A 299 10.92 11.09 -8.49
CA PRO A 299 10.95 10.84 -9.92
C PRO A 299 12.38 10.53 -10.40
N VAL A 300 12.49 9.60 -11.34
CA VAL A 300 13.73 9.25 -12.07
C VAL A 300 13.41 9.17 -13.56
N ALA A 301 14.25 9.75 -14.42
CA ALA A 301 14.04 9.70 -15.86
C ALA A 301 14.26 8.28 -16.40
N SER A 302 13.41 7.82 -17.31
CA SER A 302 13.58 6.55 -18.00
C SER A 302 14.90 6.55 -18.78
N SER A 303 15.63 5.45 -18.68
CA SER A 303 16.89 5.22 -19.39
C SER A 303 17.05 3.71 -19.64
N ALA A 304 18.09 3.32 -20.37
CA ALA A 304 18.38 1.91 -20.59
C ALA A 304 18.63 1.12 -19.29
N SER A 305 19.05 1.79 -18.19
CA SER A 305 19.24 1.19 -16.87
C SER A 305 18.04 1.33 -15.95
N ASP A 306 17.39 2.50 -15.93
CA ASP A 306 16.38 2.85 -14.96
C ASP A 306 14.95 2.70 -15.52
N GLY A 307 14.81 2.55 -16.82
CA GLY A 307 13.55 2.23 -17.53
C GLY A 307 13.38 0.73 -17.78
N THR A 308 13.61 -0.12 -16.78
CA THR A 308 13.48 -1.58 -16.90
C THR A 308 12.47 -2.14 -15.89
N GLN A 309 11.89 -3.31 -16.20
CA GLN A 309 11.00 -4.00 -15.26
C GLN A 309 11.72 -4.36 -13.96
N ASP A 310 13.01 -4.76 -14.05
CA ASP A 310 13.81 -5.08 -12.87
C ASP A 310 14.08 -3.84 -12.00
N TYR A 311 14.42 -2.70 -12.63
CA TYR A 311 14.58 -1.47 -11.86
C TYR A 311 13.28 -1.05 -11.17
N ALA A 312 12.15 -1.09 -11.87
CA ALA A 312 10.84 -0.77 -11.31
C ALA A 312 10.47 -1.72 -10.15
N ARG A 313 10.76 -3.03 -10.28
CA ARG A 313 10.54 -4.03 -9.24
C ARG A 313 11.39 -3.79 -7.99
N LEU A 314 12.67 -3.42 -8.18
CA LEU A 314 13.61 -3.12 -7.09
C LEU A 314 13.34 -1.77 -6.43
N ASN A 315 12.61 -0.88 -7.10
CA ASN A 315 12.36 0.49 -6.67
C ASN A 315 10.87 0.84 -6.78
N PRO A 316 9.97 0.17 -6.04
CA PRO A 316 8.52 0.35 -6.18
C PRO A 316 8.05 1.77 -5.82
N GLN A 317 8.80 2.51 -4.99
CA GLN A 317 8.52 3.89 -4.59
C GLN A 317 9.04 4.95 -5.57
N ILE A 318 9.80 4.56 -6.59
CA ILE A 318 10.33 5.50 -7.60
C ILE A 318 9.36 5.62 -8.76
N PHE A 319 8.98 6.85 -9.09
CA PHE A 319 8.19 7.18 -10.29
C PHE A 319 9.13 7.36 -11.49
N ILE A 320 9.03 6.49 -12.49
CA ILE A 320 9.90 6.54 -13.66
C ILE A 320 9.27 7.47 -14.70
N THR A 321 9.85 8.66 -14.90
CA THR A 321 9.33 9.64 -15.84
C THR A 321 9.68 9.26 -17.28
N GLY A 322 8.77 9.56 -18.22
CA GLY A 322 9.00 9.31 -19.64
C GLY A 322 9.84 10.41 -20.28
N VAL A 323 10.78 10.00 -21.13
CA VAL A 323 11.62 10.90 -21.94
C VAL A 323 11.33 10.70 -23.43
N SER A 324 11.78 11.63 -24.30
CA SER A 324 11.58 11.53 -25.75
C SER A 324 12.10 10.22 -26.33
N ASP A 325 13.25 9.77 -25.87
CA ASP A 325 13.95 8.58 -26.36
C ASP A 325 13.23 7.28 -26.01
N SER A 326 12.43 7.27 -24.95
CA SER A 326 11.51 6.19 -24.60
C SER A 326 10.07 6.44 -25.12
N ALA A 327 9.87 7.34 -26.08
CA ALA A 327 8.55 7.79 -26.52
C ALA A 327 7.58 8.12 -25.37
N TYR A 328 8.15 8.62 -24.27
CA TYR A 328 7.44 8.94 -23.01
C TYR A 328 6.78 7.73 -22.31
N ASP A 329 7.30 6.55 -22.56
CA ASP A 329 7.04 5.37 -21.74
C ASP A 329 8.01 5.36 -20.54
N TRP A 330 7.57 4.79 -19.41
CA TRP A 330 8.46 4.54 -18.27
C TRP A 330 9.44 3.39 -18.58
N LEU A 331 9.02 2.46 -19.45
CA LEU A 331 9.80 1.31 -19.88
C LEU A 331 10.57 1.65 -21.17
N TRP A 332 11.90 1.65 -21.08
CA TRP A 332 12.79 2.05 -22.19
C TRP A 332 12.57 1.26 -23.48
N ASN A 333 12.42 -0.06 -23.36
CA ASN A 333 12.26 -0.95 -24.51
C ASN A 333 10.79 -1.29 -24.82
N HIS A 334 9.85 -0.57 -24.28
CA HIS A 334 8.39 -0.76 -24.43
C HIS A 334 7.95 -2.23 -24.31
N ASP A 335 6.89 -2.48 -23.59
CA ASP A 335 6.22 -3.78 -23.51
C ASP A 335 4.73 -3.58 -23.44
N ALA A 336 4.02 -3.97 -24.48
CA ALA A 336 2.57 -3.83 -24.57
C ALA A 336 1.81 -4.95 -23.86
N THR A 337 2.52 -5.88 -23.21
CA THR A 337 1.89 -7.08 -22.64
C THR A 337 1.78 -7.06 -21.11
N LEU A 338 2.34 -6.06 -20.43
CA LEU A 338 2.51 -6.07 -18.98
C LEU A 338 1.19 -6.22 -18.20
N TRP A 339 0.09 -5.63 -18.67
CA TRP A 339 -1.24 -5.83 -18.10
C TRP A 339 -2.18 -6.60 -19.02
N THR A 340 -1.77 -6.85 -20.25
CA THR A 340 -2.55 -7.63 -21.20
C THR A 340 -2.37 -9.11 -20.91
N ALA A 341 -3.46 -9.80 -20.64
CA ALA A 341 -3.49 -11.25 -20.48
C ALA A 341 -4.62 -11.85 -21.33
N PRO A 342 -4.45 -13.06 -21.86
CA PRO A 342 -5.50 -13.71 -22.63
C PRO A 342 -6.78 -13.93 -21.80
N GLY A 343 -7.92 -13.60 -22.41
CA GLY A 343 -9.22 -13.82 -21.80
C GLY A 343 -9.41 -13.06 -20.48
N THR A 344 -9.72 -13.77 -19.41
CA THR A 344 -10.00 -13.24 -18.08
C THR A 344 -8.84 -13.39 -17.09
N ALA A 345 -7.72 -13.97 -17.54
CA ALA A 345 -6.54 -14.19 -16.71
C ALA A 345 -5.92 -12.87 -16.22
N LYS A 346 -5.21 -12.93 -15.09
CA LYS A 346 -4.38 -11.85 -14.56
C LYS A 346 -2.97 -11.96 -15.15
N SER A 347 -2.38 -10.81 -15.51
CA SER A 347 -0.94 -10.76 -15.80
C SER A 347 -0.14 -10.75 -14.48
N LEU A 348 1.17 -11.04 -14.56
CA LEU A 348 2.07 -10.99 -13.41
C LEU A 348 2.07 -9.60 -12.73
N ASN A 349 1.96 -8.55 -13.53
CA ASN A 349 2.02 -7.17 -13.05
C ASN A 349 0.63 -6.54 -12.78
N ASP A 350 -0.45 -7.31 -12.89
CA ASP A 350 -1.79 -6.81 -12.57
C ASP A 350 -1.88 -6.39 -11.09
N PRO A 351 -2.22 -5.14 -10.77
CA PRO A 351 -2.21 -4.64 -9.41
C PRO A 351 -3.46 -5.01 -8.59
N CYS A 352 -4.51 -5.55 -9.20
CA CYS A 352 -5.78 -5.83 -8.53
C CYS A 352 -5.66 -7.00 -7.53
N PRO A 353 -6.55 -7.08 -6.52
CA PRO A 353 -6.61 -8.20 -5.59
C PRO A 353 -6.94 -9.54 -6.26
N GLU A 354 -6.84 -10.62 -5.48
CA GLU A 354 -7.24 -11.97 -5.92
C GLU A 354 -8.68 -11.98 -6.43
N GLY A 355 -8.93 -12.68 -7.54
CA GLY A 355 -10.24 -12.73 -8.20
C GLY A 355 -10.64 -11.46 -8.97
N TRP A 356 -9.77 -10.45 -9.00
CA TRP A 356 -9.98 -9.20 -9.72
C TRP A 356 -8.80 -8.88 -10.63
N ARG A 357 -9.05 -8.13 -11.73
CA ARG A 357 -8.04 -7.69 -12.70
C ARG A 357 -8.33 -6.26 -13.18
N VAL A 358 -7.37 -5.62 -13.80
CA VAL A 358 -7.56 -4.30 -14.42
C VAL A 358 -8.66 -4.38 -15.46
N ALA A 359 -9.59 -3.42 -15.44
CA ALA A 359 -10.71 -3.37 -16.37
C ALA A 359 -10.24 -3.21 -17.82
N PRO A 360 -10.77 -3.97 -18.80
CA PRO A 360 -10.54 -3.71 -20.21
C PRO A 360 -11.36 -2.49 -20.67
N ALA A 361 -11.00 -1.88 -21.81
CA ALA A 361 -11.72 -0.75 -22.38
C ALA A 361 -13.21 -1.07 -22.63
N ALA A 362 -13.50 -2.30 -23.04
CA ALA A 362 -14.87 -2.79 -23.25
C ALA A 362 -15.76 -2.69 -22.00
N ALA A 363 -15.19 -2.73 -20.80
CA ALA A 363 -15.96 -2.56 -19.56
C ALA A 363 -16.55 -1.14 -19.42
N PHE A 364 -15.95 -0.16 -20.06
CA PHE A 364 -16.34 1.26 -20.02
C PHE A 364 -17.12 1.71 -21.26
N GLU A 365 -17.30 0.84 -22.25
CA GLU A 365 -17.92 1.21 -23.53
C GLU A 365 -19.37 1.65 -23.35
N GLY A 366 -19.69 2.84 -23.90
CA GLY A 366 -21.03 3.40 -23.89
C GLY A 366 -21.52 3.87 -22.51
N LEU A 367 -20.62 4.05 -21.53
CA LEU A 367 -20.95 4.77 -20.30
C LEU A 367 -21.19 6.23 -20.61
N ALA A 368 -22.18 6.83 -19.96
CA ALA A 368 -22.53 8.25 -20.11
C ALA A 368 -22.77 8.89 -18.73
N PRO A 369 -22.49 10.20 -18.56
CA PRO A 369 -22.82 10.90 -17.32
C PRO A 369 -24.33 10.92 -17.08
N THR A 370 -24.75 10.74 -15.82
CA THR A 370 -26.13 10.98 -15.43
C THR A 370 -26.46 12.48 -15.48
N ALA A 371 -27.72 12.84 -15.78
CA ALA A 371 -28.17 14.24 -15.80
C ALA A 371 -27.89 14.95 -14.47
N GLU A 372 -28.11 14.27 -13.33
CA GLU A 372 -27.84 14.82 -12.00
C GLU A 372 -26.35 15.14 -11.82
N SER A 373 -25.44 14.24 -12.22
CA SER A 373 -24.01 14.45 -12.01
C SER A 373 -23.42 15.57 -12.87
N LEU A 374 -24.06 15.92 -13.98
CA LEU A 374 -23.69 17.07 -14.79
C LEU A 374 -23.99 18.41 -14.08
N GLU A 375 -24.97 18.43 -13.19
CA GLU A 375 -25.29 19.61 -12.39
C GLU A 375 -24.28 19.82 -11.24
N TRP A 376 -23.48 18.81 -10.87
CA TRP A 376 -22.48 18.96 -9.81
C TRP A 376 -21.36 19.92 -10.18
N ALA A 377 -21.14 20.14 -11.47
CA ALA A 377 -20.10 21.00 -11.99
C ALA A 377 -18.73 20.65 -11.33
N ASN A 378 -18.00 21.66 -10.90
CA ASN A 378 -16.70 21.48 -10.24
C ASN A 378 -16.81 21.39 -8.71
N THR A 379 -17.99 21.14 -8.15
CA THR A 379 -18.17 21.07 -6.68
C THR A 379 -17.86 19.68 -6.11
N LYS A 380 -18.09 18.63 -6.90
CA LYS A 380 -17.90 17.23 -6.46
C LYS A 380 -16.77 16.49 -7.18
N TYR A 381 -16.08 17.12 -8.10
CA TYR A 381 -14.90 16.59 -8.83
C TYR A 381 -15.03 15.15 -9.32
N GLY A 382 -16.19 14.80 -9.87
CA GLY A 382 -16.48 13.47 -10.38
C GLY A 382 -17.83 13.43 -11.08
N VAL A 383 -18.14 12.31 -11.68
CA VAL A 383 -19.41 12.05 -12.32
C VAL A 383 -19.96 10.68 -11.95
N MET A 384 -21.29 10.58 -11.92
CA MET A 384 -21.95 9.28 -11.99
C MET A 384 -22.01 8.88 -13.45
N LEU A 385 -21.23 7.88 -13.85
CA LEU A 385 -21.36 7.26 -15.15
C LEU A 385 -22.36 6.12 -15.07
N GLU A 386 -23.26 6.05 -16.04
CA GLU A 386 -24.32 5.05 -16.10
C GLU A 386 -24.40 4.35 -17.46
N LYS A 387 -24.95 3.14 -17.41
CA LYS A 387 -25.42 2.39 -18.58
C LYS A 387 -26.55 1.47 -18.18
N GLU A 388 -27.64 1.48 -18.93
CA GLU A 388 -28.80 0.58 -18.74
C GLU A 388 -29.38 0.60 -17.31
N GLY A 389 -29.36 1.78 -16.66
CA GLY A 389 -29.90 1.98 -15.30
C GLY A 389 -28.95 1.55 -14.17
N VAL A 390 -27.74 1.10 -14.48
CA VAL A 390 -26.67 0.88 -13.49
C VAL A 390 -25.75 2.08 -13.51
N SER A 391 -25.43 2.64 -12.34
CA SER A 391 -24.54 3.78 -12.22
C SER A 391 -23.42 3.53 -11.20
N SER A 392 -22.28 4.19 -11.39
CA SER A 392 -21.15 4.22 -10.46
C SER A 392 -20.47 5.58 -10.48
N LEU A 393 -19.96 5.99 -9.31
CA LEU A 393 -19.16 7.19 -9.17
C LEU A 393 -17.76 6.98 -9.77
N PHE A 394 -17.36 7.92 -10.63
CA PHE A 394 -16.00 8.02 -11.15
C PHE A 394 -15.45 9.41 -10.83
N MET A 395 -14.36 9.45 -10.09
CA MET A 395 -13.75 10.70 -9.64
C MET A 395 -12.93 11.35 -10.74
N GLY A 396 -12.95 12.69 -10.81
CA GLY A 396 -12.03 13.48 -11.61
C GLY A 396 -10.65 13.54 -10.94
N ALA A 397 -10.02 12.38 -10.80
CA ALA A 397 -8.80 12.23 -10.03
C ALA A 397 -7.53 12.73 -10.76
N GLY A 398 -7.65 13.16 -12.04
CA GLY A 398 -6.53 13.63 -12.82
C GLY A 398 -5.46 12.55 -13.04
N GLN A 399 -4.20 12.95 -12.94
CA GLN A 399 -3.05 12.08 -13.20
C GLN A 399 -1.80 12.47 -12.41
N ARG A 400 -0.85 11.55 -12.29
CA ARG A 400 0.57 11.87 -12.13
C ARG A 400 1.19 12.01 -13.51
N THR A 401 1.87 13.13 -13.77
CA THR A 401 2.36 13.40 -15.13
C THR A 401 3.57 12.54 -15.48
N TYR A 402 3.65 12.09 -16.71
CA TYR A 402 4.81 11.37 -17.26
C TYR A 402 6.10 12.18 -17.23
N ARG A 403 6.04 13.51 -17.13
CA ARG A 403 7.18 14.43 -17.23
C ARG A 403 7.97 14.55 -15.93
N ASP A 404 7.29 14.60 -14.80
CA ASP A 404 7.90 14.94 -13.51
C ASP A 404 7.28 14.17 -12.32
N GLY A 405 6.30 13.29 -12.57
CA GLY A 405 5.60 12.52 -11.55
C GLY A 405 4.70 13.34 -10.62
N LYS A 406 4.51 14.63 -10.89
CA LYS A 406 3.64 15.48 -10.08
C LYS A 406 2.17 15.20 -10.35
N LEU A 407 1.37 15.33 -9.32
CA LEU A 407 -0.08 15.24 -9.42
C LEU A 407 -0.65 16.46 -10.14
N GLN A 408 -1.57 16.21 -11.03
CA GLN A 408 -2.30 17.23 -11.75
C GLN A 408 -3.74 16.74 -11.96
N ASN A 409 -4.68 17.46 -11.36
CA ASN A 409 -6.10 17.19 -11.52
C ASN A 409 -6.67 17.94 -12.74
N LEU A 410 -5.82 18.64 -13.46
CA LEU A 410 -6.17 19.40 -14.67
C LEU A 410 -6.04 18.53 -15.91
N TYR A 411 -6.90 18.81 -16.88
CA TYR A 411 -6.81 18.28 -18.23
C TYR A 411 -5.50 18.71 -18.89
N PHE A 412 -4.77 17.74 -19.45
CA PHE A 412 -3.67 17.99 -20.37
C PHE A 412 -3.99 17.43 -21.73
N SER A 413 -4.14 18.31 -22.73
CA SER A 413 -3.89 17.85 -24.09
C SER A 413 -2.38 17.79 -24.31
N ASP A 414 -1.88 16.79 -25.03
CA ASP A 414 -0.46 16.69 -25.41
C ASP A 414 0.07 17.91 -26.16
N ALA A 415 -0.82 18.74 -26.67
CA ALA A 415 -0.52 19.89 -27.53
C ALA A 415 -0.42 21.22 -26.78
N GLN A 416 -1.16 21.43 -25.68
CA GLN A 416 -1.13 22.70 -24.92
C GLN A 416 -1.56 22.48 -23.45
N PRO A 417 -0.86 22.99 -22.45
CA PRO A 417 -1.39 23.05 -21.10
C PRO A 417 -2.59 24.01 -21.07
N LEU A 418 -3.72 23.58 -20.50
CA LEU A 418 -4.93 24.39 -20.31
C LEU A 418 -4.73 25.63 -19.42
N SER A 419 -3.54 25.82 -18.85
CA SER A 419 -3.18 27.04 -18.15
C SER A 419 -3.27 28.31 -18.99
N THR A 420 -3.52 28.20 -20.32
CA THR A 420 -3.74 29.33 -21.22
C THR A 420 -5.21 29.62 -21.49
N ARG A 421 -6.15 28.81 -21.01
CA ARG A 421 -7.59 29.13 -21.08
C ARG A 421 -8.02 29.80 -19.78
N ALA A 422 -7.80 31.10 -19.74
CA ALA A 422 -8.08 31.95 -18.56
C ALA A 422 -9.58 32.06 -18.18
N ASP A 423 -10.46 31.54 -19.00
CA ASP A 423 -11.91 31.71 -18.97
C ASP A 423 -12.67 30.40 -18.58
N GLU A 424 -12.04 29.26 -18.56
CA GLU A 424 -12.66 28.01 -18.07
C GLU A 424 -12.33 27.80 -16.58
N ALA A 425 -13.37 27.87 -15.75
CA ALA A 425 -13.25 27.62 -14.32
C ALA A 425 -12.74 26.18 -14.08
N GLN A 426 -11.43 26.04 -13.94
CA GLN A 426 -10.69 24.89 -13.44
C GLN A 426 -11.21 23.52 -13.91
N PRO A 427 -10.94 23.10 -15.14
CA PRO A 427 -11.37 21.79 -15.62
C PRO A 427 -10.65 20.70 -14.87
N TRP A 428 -11.39 19.77 -14.29
CA TRP A 428 -10.87 18.52 -13.79
C TRP A 428 -11.08 17.40 -14.83
N VAL A 429 -10.31 16.35 -14.74
CA VAL A 429 -10.36 15.20 -15.65
C VAL A 429 -10.40 13.91 -14.88
N GLY A 430 -11.22 12.96 -15.32
CA GLY A 430 -11.19 11.57 -14.92
C GLY A 430 -10.43 10.76 -15.95
N LEU A 431 -9.41 10.06 -15.48
CA LEU A 431 -8.56 9.19 -16.29
C LEU A 431 -8.35 7.88 -15.53
N TYR A 432 -8.65 6.76 -16.17
CA TYR A 432 -8.53 5.44 -15.56
C TYR A 432 -7.88 4.48 -16.54
N TRP A 433 -6.78 3.85 -16.14
CA TRP A 433 -6.16 2.87 -17.01
C TRP A 433 -7.11 1.73 -17.38
N THR A 434 -7.01 1.29 -18.62
CA THR A 434 -7.49 -0.04 -19.02
C THR A 434 -6.33 -1.04 -19.11
N SER A 435 -6.64 -2.32 -19.20
CA SER A 435 -5.61 -3.36 -19.35
C SER A 435 -4.96 -3.40 -20.73
N GLU A 436 -5.34 -2.51 -21.66
CA GLU A 436 -5.01 -2.64 -23.07
C GLU A 436 -3.96 -1.62 -23.52
N ALA A 437 -3.06 -2.08 -24.39
CA ALA A 437 -2.19 -1.20 -25.13
C ALA A 437 -2.95 -0.53 -26.28
N ALA A 438 -2.63 0.73 -26.60
CA ALA A 438 -3.15 1.38 -27.78
C ALA A 438 -2.51 0.84 -29.07
N ALA A 439 -3.18 1.02 -30.20
CA ALA A 439 -2.75 0.48 -31.48
C ALA A 439 -1.37 0.95 -31.95
N ASN A 440 -0.88 2.09 -31.47
CA ASN A 440 0.45 2.61 -31.84
C ASN A 440 1.61 2.05 -31.02
N GLY A 441 1.37 1.09 -30.12
CA GLY A 441 2.41 0.33 -29.41
C GLY A 441 3.13 1.03 -28.26
N ASN A 442 3.21 2.37 -28.23
CA ASN A 442 3.91 3.16 -27.21
C ASN A 442 2.96 3.78 -26.19
N LEU A 443 1.66 3.74 -26.46
CA LEU A 443 0.62 4.24 -25.61
C LEU A 443 -0.24 3.09 -25.06
N SER A 444 -1.01 3.37 -24.04
CA SER A 444 -2.06 2.47 -23.54
C SER A 444 -3.38 3.21 -23.45
N THR A 445 -4.47 2.46 -23.37
CA THR A 445 -5.80 3.04 -23.36
C THR A 445 -6.28 3.37 -21.95
N ALA A 446 -7.11 4.38 -21.84
CA ALA A 446 -7.74 4.83 -20.61
C ALA A 446 -9.19 5.21 -20.85
N LEU A 447 -10.07 5.00 -19.86
CA LEU A 447 -11.31 5.74 -19.76
C LEU A 447 -10.97 7.21 -19.54
N TYR A 448 -11.60 8.10 -20.31
CA TYR A 448 -11.44 9.53 -20.21
C TYR A 448 -12.79 10.23 -20.15
N PHE A 449 -12.91 11.22 -19.28
CA PHE A 449 -14.01 12.18 -19.22
C PHE A 449 -13.54 13.48 -18.57
N HIS A 450 -14.22 14.60 -18.82
CA HIS A 450 -13.86 15.88 -18.23
C HIS A 450 -15.07 16.76 -17.92
N TYR A 451 -14.86 17.72 -17.00
CA TYR A 451 -15.83 18.76 -16.73
C TYR A 451 -15.95 19.72 -17.93
N GLY A 452 -17.18 20.10 -18.28
CA GLY A 452 -17.46 21.11 -19.29
C GLY A 452 -17.92 20.58 -20.66
N ASP A 453 -17.72 19.29 -20.94
CA ASP A 453 -18.28 18.62 -22.12
C ASP A 453 -19.06 17.37 -21.68
N ALA A 454 -20.35 17.56 -21.50
CA ALA A 454 -21.28 16.55 -20.98
C ALA A 454 -21.40 15.27 -21.82
N GLY A 455 -20.82 15.25 -23.02
CA GLY A 455 -20.93 14.13 -23.97
C GLY A 455 -19.64 13.33 -24.17
N ALA A 456 -18.50 13.82 -23.71
CA ALA A 456 -17.21 13.22 -24.03
C ALA A 456 -16.75 12.20 -22.95
N VAL A 457 -17.29 10.98 -23.02
CA VAL A 457 -16.73 9.83 -22.33
C VAL A 457 -16.10 8.91 -23.38
N GLU A 458 -14.78 8.74 -23.29
CA GLU A 458 -14.03 7.88 -24.21
C GLU A 458 -13.49 6.67 -23.45
N SER A 459 -13.86 5.47 -23.84
CA SER A 459 -13.41 4.23 -23.21
C SER A 459 -12.00 3.77 -23.61
N SER A 460 -11.43 4.38 -24.67
CA SER A 460 -10.16 3.96 -25.28
C SER A 460 -9.25 5.15 -25.59
N TYR A 461 -9.26 6.18 -24.75
CA TYR A 461 -8.39 7.34 -24.92
C TYR A 461 -6.92 6.95 -24.78
N ALA A 462 -6.10 7.34 -25.76
CA ALA A 462 -4.69 6.93 -25.79
C ALA A 462 -3.81 7.80 -24.88
N MET A 463 -3.12 7.19 -23.93
CA MET A 463 -2.30 7.87 -22.92
C MET A 463 -0.87 7.31 -22.88
N ARG A 464 0.09 8.17 -22.52
CA ARG A 464 1.50 7.79 -22.32
C ARG A 464 1.64 6.93 -21.08
N ARG A 465 2.31 5.78 -21.20
CA ARG A 465 2.44 4.76 -20.13
C ARG A 465 3.19 5.25 -18.89
N ALA A 466 4.04 6.26 -19.04
CA ALA A 466 4.71 6.86 -17.89
C ALA A 466 3.77 7.74 -17.04
N ASN A 467 2.55 8.07 -17.49
CA ASN A 467 1.56 8.69 -16.59
C ASN A 467 1.16 7.71 -15.49
N GLY A 468 0.87 8.24 -14.32
CA GLY A 468 0.20 7.50 -13.24
C GLY A 468 -1.29 7.81 -13.24
N LEU A 469 -2.14 6.82 -13.46
CA LEU A 469 -3.59 6.95 -13.41
C LEU A 469 -4.19 5.98 -12.40
N PRO A 470 -5.38 6.28 -11.85
CA PRO A 470 -6.18 5.32 -11.10
C PRO A 470 -6.52 4.07 -11.91
N VAL A 471 -6.79 2.99 -11.19
CA VAL A 471 -7.25 1.71 -11.73
C VAL A 471 -8.60 1.36 -11.12
N ARG A 472 -9.51 0.87 -11.95
CA ARG A 472 -10.75 0.23 -11.53
C ARG A 472 -10.66 -1.26 -11.86
N CYS A 473 -10.92 -2.11 -10.86
CA CYS A 473 -10.82 -3.56 -11.04
C CYS A 473 -12.16 -4.17 -11.43
N VAL A 474 -12.12 -5.17 -12.32
CA VAL A 474 -13.28 -6.05 -12.67
C VAL A 474 -12.98 -7.47 -12.23
N LYS A 475 -14.04 -8.29 -12.02
CA LYS A 475 -13.86 -9.71 -11.71
C LYS A 475 -13.01 -10.40 -12.78
N ALA A 476 -12.02 -11.17 -12.35
CA ALA A 476 -11.38 -12.18 -13.15
C ALA A 476 -12.29 -13.42 -13.13
N GLU A 477 -12.72 -13.90 -14.29
CA GLU A 477 -13.59 -15.09 -14.42
C GLU A 477 -12.76 -16.36 -14.43
#